data_953cd9f0708feef380b6cf994c81cd06
#
_entry.id   953cd9f0708feef380b6cf994c81cd06
#
_cell.length_a   1.000
_cell.length_b   1.000
_cell.length_c   1.000
_cell.angle_alpha   90.00
_cell.angle_beta   90.00
_cell.angle_gamma   90.00
#
_symmetry.space_group_name_H-M   'P 1'
#
loop_
_entity.id
_entity.type
_entity.pdbx_description
1 polymer ?
#
loop_
_entity_poly.entity_id
_entity_poly.type
_entity_poly.pdbx_seq_one_letter_code
_entity_poly.pdbx_strand_id
1 'polypeptide(L)' 'MRIPYKFIKETKTCYRFEHRDGAELETLYLKKSSVNAAGIDPRNGVIVTIEEDHENA' A
#
# COMPACT_ATOMS: atom_id res chain seq x y z
N MET A 1 -13.23 0.02 -5.13
CA MET A 1 -12.22 -0.61 -5.99
C MET A 1 -11.07 -1.09 -5.13
N ARG A 2 -10.70 -2.32 -5.28
CA ARG A 2 -9.63 -2.92 -4.47
C ARG A 2 -8.47 -3.29 -5.38
N ILE A 3 -7.29 -2.82 -5.05
CA ILE A 3 -6.12 -2.98 -5.89
C ILE A 3 -5.01 -3.65 -5.08
N PRO A 4 -4.49 -4.79 -5.53
CA PRO A 4 -3.39 -5.44 -4.83
C PRO A 4 -2.06 -4.79 -5.18
N TYR A 5 -1.28 -4.48 -4.18
CA TYR A 5 0.07 -3.94 -4.36
C TYR A 5 1.07 -4.93 -3.84
N LYS A 6 2.15 -5.13 -4.57
CA LYS A 6 3.19 -6.08 -4.19
C LYS A 6 4.29 -5.37 -3.43
N PHE A 7 4.83 -6.04 -2.43
CA PHE A 7 5.99 -5.51 -1.70
C PHE A 7 7.22 -5.51 -2.58
N ILE A 8 7.90 -4.38 -2.64
CA ILE A 8 9.12 -4.24 -3.44
C ILE A 8 10.35 -4.17 -2.54
N LYS A 9 10.35 -3.26 -1.59
CA LYS A 9 11.50 -3.11 -0.70
C LYS A 9 11.12 -2.27 0.50
N GLU A 10 11.99 -2.24 1.49
CA GLU A 10 11.81 -1.33 2.60
C GLU A 10 12.84 -0.22 2.52
N THR A 11 12.47 0.93 2.98
CA THR A 11 13.37 2.05 3.14
C THR A 11 13.62 2.21 4.64
N LYS A 12 14.24 3.30 5.05
CA LYS A 12 14.54 3.51 6.47
C LYS A 12 13.27 3.59 7.32
N THR A 13 12.21 4.22 6.83
CA THR A 13 11.00 4.46 7.60
C THR A 13 9.73 3.91 6.97
N CYS A 14 9.80 3.43 5.76
CA CYS A 14 8.63 3.00 4.99
C CYS A 14 8.82 1.67 4.32
N TYR A 15 7.70 1.05 3.94
CA TYR A 15 7.71 -0.07 3.02
C TYR A 15 7.22 0.44 1.67
N ARG A 16 7.87 0.03 0.58
CA ARG A 16 7.47 0.43 -0.76
C ARG A 16 6.74 -0.72 -1.43
N PHE A 17 5.59 -0.40 -2.00
CA PHE A 17 4.78 -1.37 -2.73
C PHE A 17 4.50 -0.83 -4.12
N GLU A 18 4.25 -1.71 -5.06
CA GLU A 18 3.94 -1.31 -6.42
C GLU A 18 2.81 -2.13 -7.00
N HIS A 19 2.04 -1.51 -7.87
CA HIS A 19 1.00 -2.17 -8.64
C HIS A 19 1.19 -1.79 -10.09
N ARG A 20 1.32 -2.78 -10.96
CA ARG A 20 1.49 -2.54 -12.38
C ARG A 20 0.22 -2.91 -13.11
N ASP A 21 -0.26 -1.99 -13.95
CA ASP A 21 -1.42 -2.23 -14.77
C ASP A 21 -1.00 -1.92 -16.20
N GLY A 22 -0.61 -2.93 -16.94
CA GLY A 22 -0.08 -2.76 -18.29
C GLY A 22 1.21 -1.95 -18.27
N ALA A 23 1.21 -0.83 -18.95
CA ALA A 23 2.37 0.04 -19.02
C ALA A 23 2.44 1.01 -17.84
N GLU A 24 1.39 1.09 -17.04
CA GLU A 24 1.35 2.03 -15.94
C GLU A 24 1.81 1.40 -14.65
N LEU A 25 2.56 2.15 -13.88
CA LEU A 25 3.06 1.68 -12.59
C LEU A 25 2.66 2.67 -11.51
N GLU A 26 2.05 2.17 -10.46
CA GLU A 26 1.73 3.00 -9.31
C GLU A 26 2.57 2.56 -8.14
N THR A 27 3.10 3.52 -7.39
CA THR A 27 3.94 3.25 -6.23
C THR A 27 3.27 3.75 -4.97
N LEU A 28 3.35 2.96 -3.91
CA LEU A 28 2.78 3.30 -2.62
C LEU A 28 3.82 3.15 -1.54
N TYR A 29 3.95 4.17 -0.69
CA TYR A 29 4.83 4.10 0.46
C TYR A 29 3.98 4.13 1.73
N LEU A 30 4.15 3.15 2.58
CA LEU A 30 3.46 3.10 3.88
C LEU A 30 4.48 3.14 4.99
N LYS A 31 4.21 3.89 6.04
CA LYS A 31 5.11 3.96 7.18
C LYS A 31 5.19 2.62 7.87
N LYS A 32 6.40 2.23 8.25
CA LYS A 32 6.62 0.95 8.95
C LYS A 32 5.79 0.88 10.23
N SER A 33 5.70 1.98 10.95
CA SER A 33 4.94 1.99 12.20
C SER A 33 3.46 1.69 11.98
N SER A 34 2.88 2.20 10.90
CA SER A 34 1.47 1.96 10.59
C SER A 34 1.22 0.52 10.19
N VAL A 35 2.07 -0.04 9.37
CA VAL A 35 1.94 -1.42 8.90
C VAL A 35 2.13 -2.39 10.06
N ASN A 36 3.14 -2.14 10.89
CA ASN A 36 3.42 -2.99 12.04
C ASN A 36 2.31 -2.92 13.08
N ALA A 37 1.74 -1.74 13.31
CA ALA A 37 0.64 -1.57 14.25
C ALA A 37 -0.61 -2.31 13.80
N ALA A 38 -0.81 -2.47 12.50
CA ALA A 38 -1.94 -3.19 11.96
C ALA A 38 -1.73 -4.72 11.95
N GLY A 39 -0.54 -5.18 12.33
CA GLY A 39 -0.25 -6.61 12.36
C GLY A 39 -0.10 -7.23 10.98
N ILE A 40 0.25 -6.43 9.99
CA ILE A 40 0.37 -6.89 8.62
C ILE A 40 1.81 -7.26 8.31
N ASP A 41 2.02 -8.40 7.65
CA ASP A 41 3.33 -8.74 7.14
C ASP A 41 3.47 -8.09 5.75
N PRO A 42 4.31 -7.08 5.60
CA PRO A 42 4.40 -6.34 4.33
C PRO A 42 4.85 -7.22 3.17
N ARG A 43 5.59 -8.29 3.45
CA ARG A 43 6.09 -9.14 2.37
C ARG A 43 4.97 -9.88 1.63
N ASN A 44 3.80 -9.97 2.22
CA ASN A 44 2.66 -10.60 1.56
C ASN A 44 1.94 -9.61 0.65
N GLY A 45 2.38 -8.37 0.62
CA GLY A 45 1.71 -7.31 -0.13
C GLY A 45 0.52 -6.74 0.64
N VAL A 46 -0.13 -5.77 0.06
CA VAL A 46 -1.29 -5.11 0.67
C VAL A 46 -2.38 -4.92 -0.37
N ILE A 47 -3.61 -4.80 0.09
CA ILE A 47 -4.74 -4.49 -0.79
C ILE A 47 -5.18 -3.07 -0.45
N VAL A 48 -5.20 -2.21 -1.45
CA VAL A 48 -5.62 -0.83 -1.27
C VAL A 48 -7.05 -0.70 -1.76
N THR A 49 -7.90 -0.12 -0.93
CA THR A 49 -9.29 0.13 -1.29
C THR A 49 -9.41 1.61 -1.64
N ILE A 50 -9.94 1.89 -2.82
CA ILE A 50 -10.12 3.26 -3.28
C ILE A 50 -11.61 3.53 -3.38
N GLU A 51 -12.08 4.54 -2.67
CA GLU A 51 -13.46 4.93 -2.70
C GLU A 51 -13.53 6.43 -2.44
N GLU A 52 -14.65 7.01 -2.83
CA GLU A 52 -14.80 8.44 -2.65
C GLU A 52 -14.96 8.75 -1.18
N ASP A 53 -14.31 9.82 -0.75
CA ASP A 53 -14.39 10.22 0.63
C ASP A 53 -15.66 11.03 0.84
N HIS A 54 -16.61 10.43 1.55
CA HIS A 54 -17.86 11.07 1.85
C HIS A 54 -17.89 11.54 3.29
N GLU A 55 -16.83 12.12 3.73
CA GLU A 55 -16.76 12.57 5.05
C GLU A 55 -17.74 13.65 5.21
N ASN A 56 -18.80 13.35 5.80
CA ASN A 56 -19.74 14.31 6.01
C ASN A 56 -19.60 14.84 7.22
N ALA A 57 -18.82 15.55 7.26
CA ALA A 57 -18.70 16.06 8.56
C ALA A 57 -19.96 16.50 9.09
#